data_f85a028668f9c0407af0f78a7d7cd82b
#
_entry.id   f85a028668f9c0407af0f78a7d7cd82b
#
_cell.length_a   1.000
_cell.length_b   1.000
_cell.length_c   1.000
_cell.angle_alpha   90.00
_cell.angle_beta   90.00
_cell.angle_gamma   90.00
#
_symmetry.space_group_name_H-M   'P 1'
#
loop_
_entity.id
_entity.type
_entity.pdbx_description
1 polymer ?
#
loop_
_entity_poly.entity_id
_entity_poly.type
_entity_poly.pdbx_seq_one_letter_code
_entity_poly.pdbx_strand_id
1 'polypeptide(L)'
;MTRIKRTKGTFNEATGSFSAWNKIDNGFAFTTNNARLLITAYSPEIIRFRISKLDQDFSGFSYAVIENPIENTAFTLTESDTAFELKTSALRVLLTKDPMRISIFDNAGNLLSQDDHSFGTSWLGTEVTTYKKLFEDERFIGLGEKTGNLDRRGKVYVNWNTDHFAYDTDADPIYLSTPFYMGLHGKNVYGIFFDNSHKTTFSFGCSNNRFSYFQAEDGEMNYYFIHGNSPAKIIENYTWLTGRIEMPPLWSLGFQQCRYSYYPFQEVLNAARTFREKNIPADVLYLDIHYMQAYKVFTWHNERFPDPKGLMEELKAMGFKVVVILDPGVKKEVGYHAYEEGKEKDLFVSYPDGEEYNGQVWPGWS
;
A
#
# COMPACT_ATOMS: atom_id res chain seq x y z
N MET A 1 2.19 -24.93 13.04
CA MET A 1 0.90 -24.41 13.58
C MET A 1 1.16 -23.87 14.98
N THR A 2 1.45 -22.58 15.09
CA THR A 2 1.68 -21.92 16.38
C THR A 2 0.31 -21.60 17.00
N ARG A 3 0.01 -22.22 18.14
CA ARG A 3 -1.21 -21.91 18.89
C ARG A 3 -1.13 -20.48 19.39
N ILE A 4 -1.95 -19.58 18.81
CA ILE A 4 -2.21 -18.26 19.37
C ILE A 4 -2.85 -18.47 20.74
N LYS A 5 -2.15 -18.09 21.81
CA LYS A 5 -2.72 -18.01 23.16
C LYS A 5 -3.77 -16.90 23.15
N ARG A 6 -5.04 -17.23 23.02
CA ARG A 6 -6.13 -16.30 23.32
C ARG A 6 -6.06 -15.94 24.78
N THR A 7 -5.62 -14.73 25.10
CA THR A 7 -5.77 -14.13 26.41
C THR A 7 -7.28 -13.90 26.67
N LYS A 8 -7.75 -14.33 27.83
CA LYS A 8 -9.13 -14.12 28.26
C LYS A 8 -9.41 -12.62 28.43
N GLY A 9 -10.50 -12.13 27.82
CA GLY A 9 -11.12 -10.84 28.14
C GLY A 9 -10.54 -9.65 27.39
N THR A 10 -10.53 -9.64 26.05
CA THR A 10 -10.33 -8.43 25.27
C THR A 10 -11.66 -7.70 25.13
N PHE A 11 -11.92 -6.73 25.99
CA PHE A 11 -12.92 -5.70 25.73
C PHE A 11 -12.38 -4.82 24.60
N ASN A 12 -13.28 -4.29 23.78
CA ASN A 12 -12.94 -3.31 22.75
C ASN A 12 -12.47 -2.02 23.44
N GLU A 13 -11.17 -1.71 23.35
CA GLU A 13 -10.59 -0.52 23.97
C GLU A 13 -10.67 0.64 22.96
N ALA A 14 -11.53 1.62 23.23
CA ALA A 14 -11.59 2.86 22.46
C ALA A 14 -10.55 3.88 22.95
N THR A 15 -10.29 4.92 22.14
CA THR A 15 -9.38 6.03 22.49
C THR A 15 -9.71 6.67 23.84
N GLY A 16 -10.99 6.71 24.24
CA GLY A 16 -11.41 7.27 25.52
C GLY A 16 -11.50 8.80 25.52
N SER A 17 -11.45 9.38 26.73
CA SER A 17 -11.63 10.81 26.96
C SER A 17 -10.27 11.51 27.12
N PHE A 18 -10.20 12.76 26.71
CA PHE A 18 -9.02 13.61 26.80
C PHE A 18 -8.47 13.74 28.24
N SER A 19 -7.14 13.77 28.38
CA SER A 19 -6.47 14.01 29.66
C SER A 19 -5.40 15.11 29.60
N ALA A 20 -4.59 15.16 28.55
CA ALA A 20 -3.53 16.15 28.40
C ALA A 20 -3.17 16.40 26.92
N TRP A 21 -2.56 17.55 26.64
CA TRP A 21 -1.93 17.83 25.36
C TRP A 21 -0.65 18.64 25.50
N ASN A 22 0.22 18.56 24.50
CA ASN A 22 1.40 19.41 24.35
C ASN A 22 1.68 19.69 22.88
N LYS A 23 2.40 20.78 22.63
CA LYS A 23 2.87 21.11 21.29
C LYS A 23 4.09 20.24 20.96
N ILE A 24 4.16 19.77 19.70
CA ILE A 24 5.30 19.06 19.12
C ILE A 24 5.71 19.75 17.82
N ASP A 25 6.80 19.29 17.20
CA ASP A 25 7.25 19.82 15.90
C ASP A 25 6.16 19.60 14.84
N ASN A 26 5.78 20.70 14.17
CA ASN A 26 4.72 20.75 13.15
C ASN A 26 3.35 20.19 13.59
N GLY A 27 3.06 20.14 14.91
CA GLY A 27 1.81 19.54 15.36
C GLY A 27 1.54 19.57 16.84
N PHE A 28 0.67 18.67 17.27
CA PHE A 28 0.18 18.54 18.63
C PHE A 28 0.06 17.07 19.03
N ALA A 29 0.46 16.78 20.25
CA ALA A 29 0.27 15.49 20.89
C ALA A 29 -0.88 15.57 21.90
N PHE A 30 -1.76 14.60 21.87
CA PHE A 30 -2.87 14.45 22.81
C PHE A 30 -2.76 13.13 23.53
N THR A 31 -3.06 13.13 24.81
CA THR A 31 -3.18 11.93 25.63
C THR A 31 -4.63 11.79 26.09
N THR A 32 -5.13 10.59 26.04
CA THR A 32 -6.44 10.21 26.55
C THR A 32 -6.29 9.15 27.64
N ASN A 33 -7.38 8.64 28.17
CA ASN A 33 -7.35 7.58 29.18
C ASN A 33 -6.67 6.30 28.68
N ASN A 34 -6.73 6.03 27.36
CA ASN A 34 -6.31 4.74 26.78
C ASN A 34 -5.29 4.88 25.63
N ALA A 35 -5.09 6.09 25.10
CA ALA A 35 -4.32 6.28 23.88
C ALA A 35 -3.50 7.58 23.87
N ARG A 36 -2.49 7.60 22.99
CA ARG A 36 -1.77 8.79 22.56
C ARG A 36 -2.10 9.07 21.10
N LEU A 37 -2.32 10.35 20.78
CA LEU A 37 -2.56 10.81 19.40
C LEU A 37 -1.48 11.85 19.05
N LEU A 38 -0.84 11.70 17.89
CA LEU A 38 0.00 12.73 17.29
C LEU A 38 -0.69 13.22 16.02
N ILE A 39 -0.90 14.54 15.93
CA ILE A 39 -1.54 15.17 14.77
C ILE A 39 -0.55 16.18 14.21
N THR A 40 -0.06 15.91 13.00
CA THR A 40 1.01 16.69 12.36
C THR A 40 0.54 17.20 11.00
N ALA A 41 0.72 18.48 10.73
CA ALA A 41 0.52 19.05 9.41
C ALA A 41 1.75 18.81 8.54
N TYR A 42 1.62 18.02 7.47
CA TYR A 42 2.65 17.80 6.46
C TYR A 42 2.68 18.94 5.43
N SER A 43 1.52 19.42 5.06
CA SER A 43 1.28 20.62 4.25
C SER A 43 -0.05 21.25 4.68
N PRO A 44 -0.46 22.39 4.14
CA PRO A 44 -1.81 22.92 4.39
C PRO A 44 -2.93 21.92 4.08
N GLU A 45 -2.75 21.05 3.09
CA GLU A 45 -3.74 20.09 2.61
C GLU A 45 -3.56 18.67 3.14
N ILE A 46 -2.45 18.38 3.85
CA ILE A 46 -2.12 17.02 4.31
C ILE A 46 -1.90 17.01 5.82
N ILE A 47 -2.73 16.28 6.55
CA ILE A 47 -2.60 16.09 7.99
C ILE A 47 -2.43 14.61 8.28
N ARG A 48 -1.39 14.29 9.05
CA ARG A 48 -1.11 12.94 9.56
C ARG A 48 -1.74 12.76 10.92
N PHE A 49 -2.42 11.65 11.12
CA PHE A 49 -2.96 11.18 12.38
C PHE A 49 -2.28 9.87 12.76
N ARG A 50 -1.65 9.87 13.92
CA ARG A 50 -1.07 8.66 14.52
C ARG A 50 -1.74 8.42 15.86
N ILE A 51 -2.28 7.22 16.05
CA ILE A 51 -3.01 6.86 17.27
C ILE A 51 -2.49 5.50 17.73
N SER A 52 -2.02 5.44 18.97
CA SER A 52 -1.46 4.23 19.59
C SER A 52 -1.96 4.09 21.02
N LYS A 53 -1.95 2.87 21.55
CA LYS A 53 -2.21 2.63 22.99
C LYS A 53 -1.14 3.31 23.83
N LEU A 54 -1.44 3.56 25.11
CA LEU A 54 -0.50 4.22 26.04
C LEU A 54 0.81 3.45 26.24
N ASP A 55 0.76 2.14 26.16
CA ASP A 55 1.87 1.20 26.37
C ASP A 55 2.62 0.82 25.09
N GLN A 56 2.24 1.39 23.95
CA GLN A 56 2.86 1.13 22.63
C GLN A 56 3.55 2.39 22.10
N ASP A 57 4.77 2.26 21.61
CA ASP A 57 5.48 3.34 20.96
C ASP A 57 5.05 3.53 19.51
N PHE A 58 5.21 4.75 19.02
CA PHE A 58 5.00 5.07 17.62
C PHE A 58 6.16 4.55 16.76
N SER A 59 5.87 3.89 15.63
CA SER A 59 6.90 3.53 14.65
C SER A 59 7.62 4.78 14.13
N GLY A 60 8.93 4.73 14.02
CA GLY A 60 9.71 5.82 13.42
C GLY A 60 9.86 5.75 11.91
N PHE A 61 9.32 4.70 11.25
CA PHE A 61 9.63 4.38 9.86
C PHE A 61 8.37 4.19 9.01
N SER A 62 8.42 4.64 7.76
CA SER A 62 7.43 4.37 6.71
C SER A 62 8.14 3.85 5.47
N TYR A 63 7.60 2.80 4.85
CA TYR A 63 8.09 2.28 3.56
C TYR A 63 7.62 3.13 2.36
N ALA A 64 6.61 3.95 2.54
CA ALA A 64 5.93 4.63 1.43
C ALA A 64 6.12 6.15 1.44
N VAL A 65 6.30 6.76 2.61
CA VAL A 65 6.38 8.22 2.73
C VAL A 65 7.82 8.69 2.61
N ILE A 66 8.08 9.52 1.62
CA ILE A 66 9.41 10.07 1.33
C ILE A 66 9.57 11.52 1.78
N GLU A 67 8.45 12.24 1.97
CA GLU A 67 8.48 13.64 2.33
C GLU A 67 8.41 13.85 3.84
N ASN A 68 9.04 14.95 4.28
CA ASN A 68 8.89 15.47 5.63
C ASN A 68 7.83 16.57 5.65
N PRO A 69 7.29 16.92 6.85
CA PRO A 69 6.44 18.09 7.00
C PRO A 69 7.11 19.34 6.43
N ILE A 70 6.37 20.13 5.63
CA ILE A 70 6.86 21.41 5.13
C ILE A 70 7.16 22.33 6.32
N GLU A 71 8.39 22.83 6.39
CA GLU A 71 8.79 23.75 7.44
C GLU A 71 7.87 24.98 7.49
N ASN A 72 7.55 25.40 8.72
CA ASN A 72 6.70 26.55 8.98
C ASN A 72 5.27 26.46 8.42
N THR A 73 4.76 25.27 8.15
CA THR A 73 3.33 25.11 7.89
C THR A 73 2.55 25.65 9.08
N ALA A 74 1.76 26.71 8.86
CA ALA A 74 0.94 27.29 9.92
C ALA A 74 -0.10 26.26 10.38
N PHE A 75 0.07 25.77 11.59
CA PHE A 75 -0.85 24.82 12.23
C PHE A 75 -1.14 25.33 13.64
N THR A 76 -2.35 25.83 13.84
CA THR A 76 -2.78 26.49 15.07
C THR A 76 -3.74 25.61 15.85
N LEU A 77 -3.78 25.77 17.16
CA LEU A 77 -4.72 25.11 18.06
C LEU A 77 -5.48 26.16 18.88
N THR A 78 -6.79 25.99 18.93
CA THR A 78 -7.68 26.71 19.84
C THR A 78 -8.42 25.70 20.70
N GLU A 79 -8.48 25.94 22.00
CA GLU A 79 -9.15 25.08 22.95
C GLU A 79 -10.47 25.69 23.44
N SER A 80 -11.50 24.85 23.56
CA SER A 80 -12.77 25.15 24.22
C SER A 80 -13.04 24.13 25.34
N ASP A 81 -14.14 24.29 26.05
CA ASP A 81 -14.50 23.35 27.13
C ASP A 81 -14.71 21.93 26.61
N THR A 82 -15.24 21.77 25.40
CA THR A 82 -15.66 20.45 24.85
C THR A 82 -14.82 19.94 23.70
N ALA A 83 -13.97 20.78 23.11
CA ALA A 83 -13.22 20.42 21.91
C ALA A 83 -11.94 21.23 21.72
N PHE A 84 -11.05 20.69 20.88
CA PHE A 84 -9.93 21.41 20.28
C PHE A 84 -10.23 21.65 18.79
N GLU A 85 -9.87 22.82 18.31
CA GLU A 85 -9.90 23.15 16.89
C GLU A 85 -8.46 23.39 16.40
N LEU A 86 -8.04 22.57 15.43
CA LEU A 86 -6.74 22.72 14.79
C LEU A 86 -6.96 23.22 13.35
N LYS A 87 -6.15 24.19 12.92
CA LYS A 87 -6.29 24.83 11.59
C LYS A 87 -4.98 24.93 10.84
N THR A 88 -5.03 24.56 9.57
CA THR A 88 -4.10 25.01 8.53
C THR A 88 -4.77 26.07 7.68
N SER A 89 -4.11 26.54 6.62
CA SER A 89 -4.74 27.43 5.63
C SER A 89 -5.78 26.72 4.74
N ALA A 90 -5.83 25.39 4.71
CA ALA A 90 -6.74 24.61 3.87
C ALA A 90 -7.76 23.76 4.65
N LEU A 91 -7.42 23.34 5.85
CA LEU A 91 -8.19 22.39 6.64
C LEU A 91 -8.48 22.89 8.05
N ARG A 92 -9.61 22.45 8.58
CA ARG A 92 -10.00 22.60 9.98
C ARG A 92 -10.32 21.24 10.56
N VAL A 93 -9.62 20.85 11.64
CA VAL A 93 -9.85 19.62 12.37
C VAL A 93 -10.47 19.93 13.73
N LEU A 94 -11.59 19.33 14.02
CA LEU A 94 -12.26 19.40 15.32
C LEU A 94 -12.06 18.09 16.06
N LEU A 95 -11.51 18.16 17.27
CA LEU A 95 -11.35 17.02 18.19
C LEU A 95 -12.28 17.20 19.38
N THR A 96 -13.28 16.38 19.53
CA THR A 96 -14.09 16.36 20.78
C THR A 96 -13.26 15.79 21.93
N LYS A 97 -13.48 16.27 23.16
CA LYS A 97 -12.76 15.82 24.34
C LYS A 97 -13.31 14.53 24.97
N ASP A 98 -14.62 14.32 24.89
CA ASP A 98 -15.30 13.19 25.55
C ASP A 98 -16.53 12.68 24.76
N PRO A 99 -16.44 11.53 24.15
CA PRO A 99 -15.23 10.79 23.81
C PRO A 99 -14.42 11.53 22.75
N MET A 100 -13.11 11.24 22.67
CA MET A 100 -12.29 11.85 21.63
C MET A 100 -12.69 11.32 20.25
N ARG A 101 -13.07 12.27 19.36
CA ARG A 101 -13.48 12.02 17.97
C ARG A 101 -12.95 13.09 17.05
N ILE A 102 -12.62 12.69 15.83
CA ILE A 102 -12.03 13.56 14.80
C ILE A 102 -13.10 13.91 13.76
N SER A 103 -13.27 15.20 13.50
CA SER A 103 -14.06 15.72 12.37
C SER A 103 -13.19 16.66 11.55
N ILE A 104 -13.20 16.52 10.22
CA ILE A 104 -12.35 17.27 9.31
C ILE A 104 -13.21 18.04 8.33
N PHE A 105 -12.93 19.33 8.21
CA PHE A 105 -13.65 20.29 7.36
C PHE A 105 -12.67 21.00 6.43
N ASP A 106 -13.13 21.45 5.30
CA ASP A 106 -12.43 22.46 4.52
C ASP A 106 -12.57 23.86 5.11
N ASN A 107 -11.90 24.84 4.54
CA ASN A 107 -11.99 26.24 4.98
C ASN A 107 -13.34 26.92 4.71
N ALA A 108 -14.16 26.35 3.82
CA ALA A 108 -15.53 26.82 3.58
C ALA A 108 -16.51 26.26 4.63
N GLY A 109 -16.06 25.37 5.51
CA GLY A 109 -16.86 24.74 6.55
C GLY A 109 -17.58 23.47 6.10
N ASN A 110 -17.30 22.96 4.91
CA ASN A 110 -17.86 21.69 4.45
C ASN A 110 -17.22 20.53 5.22
N LEU A 111 -18.05 19.63 5.78
CA LEU A 111 -17.59 18.43 6.45
C LEU A 111 -17.09 17.43 5.40
N LEU A 112 -15.79 17.11 5.47
CA LEU A 112 -15.11 16.18 4.55
C LEU A 112 -15.09 14.75 5.08
N SER A 113 -14.80 14.57 6.36
CA SER A 113 -14.74 13.28 7.03
C SER A 113 -15.00 13.44 8.52
N GLN A 114 -15.59 12.43 9.13
CA GLN A 114 -15.90 12.43 10.56
C GLN A 114 -15.80 11.02 11.12
N ASP A 115 -15.26 10.88 12.33
CA ASP A 115 -15.34 9.61 13.06
C ASP A 115 -16.78 9.23 13.31
N ASP A 116 -17.08 7.92 13.27
CA ASP A 116 -18.38 7.44 13.75
C ASP A 116 -18.55 7.83 15.23
N HIS A 117 -19.67 8.40 15.54
CA HIS A 117 -19.97 8.94 16.85
C HIS A 117 -19.81 7.89 17.98
N SER A 118 -20.18 6.63 17.72
CA SER A 118 -20.14 5.58 18.75
C SER A 118 -18.79 4.89 18.85
N PHE A 119 -18.09 4.66 17.71
CA PHE A 119 -16.92 3.78 17.70
C PHE A 119 -15.59 4.53 17.64
N GLY A 120 -15.41 5.50 16.71
CA GLY A 120 -14.13 6.20 16.51
C GLY A 120 -12.98 5.21 16.26
N THR A 121 -11.83 5.43 16.91
CA THR A 121 -10.69 4.51 16.86
C THR A 121 -10.70 3.59 18.09
N SER A 122 -10.48 2.30 17.87
CA SER A 122 -10.50 1.28 18.92
C SER A 122 -9.63 0.08 18.59
N TRP A 123 -9.35 -0.75 19.61
CA TRP A 123 -8.53 -1.96 19.50
C TRP A 123 -9.28 -3.19 19.96
N LEU A 124 -9.00 -4.32 19.28
CA LEU A 124 -9.38 -5.65 19.72
C LEU A 124 -8.12 -6.53 19.74
N GLY A 125 -7.50 -6.67 20.90
CA GLY A 125 -6.16 -7.27 21.00
C GLY A 125 -5.12 -6.40 20.35
N THR A 126 -4.41 -6.90 19.31
CA THR A 126 -3.46 -6.14 18.50
C THR A 126 -4.11 -5.39 17.34
N GLU A 127 -5.29 -5.83 16.92
CA GLU A 127 -6.02 -5.21 15.81
C GLU A 127 -6.46 -3.79 16.16
N VAL A 128 -6.19 -2.84 15.26
CA VAL A 128 -6.61 -1.44 15.37
C VAL A 128 -7.60 -1.08 14.25
N THR A 129 -8.72 -0.46 14.62
CA THR A 129 -9.78 -0.07 13.68
C THR A 129 -10.18 1.38 13.88
N THR A 130 -10.34 2.12 12.79
CA THR A 130 -10.97 3.46 12.79
C THR A 130 -12.25 3.43 11.99
N TYR A 131 -13.34 3.85 12.63
CA TYR A 131 -14.67 3.93 12.05
C TYR A 131 -14.99 5.36 11.64
N LYS A 132 -15.41 5.54 10.40
CA LYS A 132 -15.81 6.84 9.84
C LYS A 132 -17.30 6.85 9.52
N LYS A 133 -17.97 7.96 9.79
CA LYS A 133 -19.35 8.18 9.36
C LYS A 133 -19.43 8.01 7.84
N LEU A 134 -20.41 7.25 7.39
CA LEU A 134 -20.69 7.07 5.96
C LEU A 134 -21.79 8.05 5.54
N PHE A 135 -21.48 8.90 4.54
CA PHE A 135 -22.49 9.80 3.96
C PHE A 135 -23.38 9.03 2.98
N GLU A 136 -24.62 9.49 2.79
CA GLU A 136 -25.63 8.76 2.01
C GLU A 136 -25.20 8.56 0.55
N ASP A 137 -24.63 9.58 -0.07
CA ASP A 137 -24.16 9.58 -1.47
C ASP A 137 -22.66 9.27 -1.62
N GLU A 138 -21.96 8.91 -0.54
CA GLU A 138 -20.51 8.73 -0.57
C GLU A 138 -20.10 7.52 -1.40
N ARG A 139 -19.10 7.73 -2.25
CA ARG A 139 -18.46 6.73 -3.11
C ARG A 139 -16.99 6.64 -2.81
N PHE A 140 -16.41 5.49 -3.11
CA PHE A 140 -15.01 5.21 -2.79
C PHE A 140 -14.28 4.65 -4.00
N ILE A 141 -13.08 5.18 -4.27
CA ILE A 141 -12.22 4.77 -5.40
C ILE A 141 -10.80 4.58 -4.86
N GLY A 142 -10.14 3.48 -5.21
CA GLY A 142 -8.76 3.22 -4.83
C GLY A 142 -8.49 1.79 -4.39
N LEU A 143 -7.55 1.63 -3.45
CA LEU A 143 -7.02 0.39 -2.88
C LEU A 143 -6.10 -0.42 -3.81
N GLY A 144 -5.56 0.22 -4.86
CA GLY A 144 -4.64 -0.42 -5.79
C GLY A 144 -5.34 -1.38 -6.74
N GLU A 145 -4.72 -2.51 -7.02
CA GLU A 145 -5.25 -3.53 -7.90
C GLU A 145 -6.36 -4.31 -7.21
N LYS A 146 -7.58 -4.12 -7.66
CA LYS A 146 -8.80 -4.75 -7.13
C LYS A 146 -9.75 -5.10 -8.26
N THR A 147 -10.39 -6.24 -8.15
CA THR A 147 -11.46 -6.65 -9.05
C THR A 147 -12.76 -5.88 -8.80
N GLY A 148 -13.76 -6.12 -9.62
CA GLY A 148 -15.09 -5.54 -9.50
C GLY A 148 -15.21 -4.11 -10.00
N ASN A 149 -16.23 -3.40 -9.51
CA ASN A 149 -16.56 -2.05 -9.95
C ASN A 149 -15.55 -1.00 -9.45
N LEU A 150 -15.45 0.11 -10.17
CA LEU A 150 -14.65 1.27 -9.77
C LEU A 150 -15.09 1.82 -8.41
N ASP A 151 -16.40 1.96 -8.19
CA ASP A 151 -16.96 2.34 -6.90
C ASP A 151 -16.91 1.16 -5.92
N ARG A 152 -16.21 1.34 -4.82
CA ARG A 152 -15.99 0.33 -3.77
C ARG A 152 -17.09 0.29 -2.72
N ARG A 153 -18.10 1.18 -2.79
CA ARG A 153 -19.19 1.22 -1.81
C ARG A 153 -19.93 -0.13 -1.72
N GLY A 154 -20.30 -0.50 -0.49
CA GLY A 154 -21.01 -1.74 -0.19
C GLY A 154 -20.13 -2.99 -0.16
N LYS A 155 -18.82 -2.85 -0.25
CA LYS A 155 -17.87 -3.97 -0.27
C LYS A 155 -16.84 -3.89 0.87
N VAL A 156 -16.21 -5.03 1.12
CA VAL A 156 -15.01 -5.16 1.97
C VAL A 156 -13.85 -5.55 1.07
N TYR A 157 -12.68 -4.99 1.34
CA TYR A 157 -11.44 -5.30 0.63
C TYR A 157 -10.30 -5.54 1.60
N VAL A 158 -9.46 -6.53 1.29
CA VAL A 158 -8.27 -6.89 2.06
C VAL A 158 -7.03 -6.45 1.27
N ASN A 159 -6.16 -5.67 1.88
CA ASN A 159 -4.85 -5.37 1.34
C ASN A 159 -3.81 -6.32 1.93
N TRP A 160 -3.45 -7.30 1.13
CA TRP A 160 -2.41 -8.29 1.39
C TRP A 160 -1.97 -8.86 0.05
N ASN A 161 -0.76 -8.57 -0.38
CA ASN A 161 -0.26 -9.03 -1.68
C ASN A 161 -0.33 -10.55 -1.75
N THR A 162 -1.13 -11.06 -2.68
CA THR A 162 -1.45 -12.49 -2.75
C THR A 162 -1.30 -12.98 -4.19
N ASP A 163 -0.51 -14.02 -4.39
CA ASP A 163 -0.46 -14.74 -5.67
C ASP A 163 -1.76 -15.53 -5.85
N HIS A 164 -2.66 -14.94 -6.60
CA HIS A 164 -3.99 -15.47 -6.88
C HIS A 164 -4.19 -15.60 -8.39
N PHE A 165 -3.56 -16.63 -8.97
CA PHE A 165 -3.67 -16.89 -10.42
C PHE A 165 -5.10 -17.27 -10.82
N ALA A 166 -5.48 -16.94 -12.06
CA ALA A 166 -6.80 -17.22 -12.62
C ALA A 166 -7.97 -16.74 -11.75
N TYR A 167 -7.82 -15.55 -11.15
CA TYR A 167 -8.82 -14.97 -10.26
C TYR A 167 -10.12 -14.60 -10.99
N ASP A 168 -11.23 -14.70 -10.27
CA ASP A 168 -12.56 -14.31 -10.73
C ASP A 168 -12.78 -12.80 -10.60
N THR A 169 -13.92 -12.32 -11.12
CA THR A 169 -14.28 -10.89 -11.17
C THR A 169 -14.57 -10.26 -9.79
N ASP A 170 -14.59 -11.04 -8.73
CA ASP A 170 -14.82 -10.61 -7.35
C ASP A 170 -13.74 -11.11 -6.37
N ALA A 171 -12.64 -11.62 -6.89
CA ALA A 171 -11.51 -12.09 -6.09
C ALA A 171 -10.85 -10.95 -5.31
N ASP A 172 -10.57 -11.19 -4.03
CA ASP A 172 -9.84 -10.31 -3.12
C ASP A 172 -9.25 -11.14 -1.96
N PRO A 173 -7.99 -10.97 -1.58
CA PRO A 173 -6.97 -10.08 -2.17
C PRO A 173 -6.33 -10.64 -3.44
N ILE A 174 -5.63 -9.78 -4.19
CA ILE A 174 -4.82 -10.11 -5.34
C ILE A 174 -3.41 -9.48 -5.27
N TYR A 175 -2.68 -9.40 -6.36
CA TYR A 175 -1.22 -9.19 -6.41
C TYR A 175 -0.71 -7.89 -5.79
N LEU A 176 -1.41 -6.74 -5.95
CA LEU A 176 -0.93 -5.43 -5.52
C LEU A 176 -1.89 -4.74 -4.57
N SER A 177 -1.38 -4.35 -3.43
CA SER A 177 -2.12 -3.59 -2.42
C SER A 177 -1.60 -2.16 -2.30
N THR A 178 -2.52 -1.19 -2.33
CA THR A 178 -2.22 0.21 -2.06
C THR A 178 -3.24 0.72 -1.05
N PRO A 179 -2.89 0.91 0.22
CA PRO A 179 -3.83 1.29 1.27
C PRO A 179 -4.20 2.79 1.20
N PHE A 180 -4.57 3.23 0.00
CA PHE A 180 -5.01 4.58 -0.33
C PHE A 180 -6.35 4.53 -1.05
N TYR A 181 -7.27 5.38 -0.61
CA TYR A 181 -8.55 5.58 -1.29
C TYR A 181 -8.98 7.04 -1.29
N MET A 182 -9.82 7.40 -2.24
CA MET A 182 -10.54 8.66 -2.29
C MET A 182 -12.00 8.44 -1.89
N GLY A 183 -12.52 9.28 -1.00
CA GLY A 183 -13.94 9.40 -0.69
C GLY A 183 -14.53 10.61 -1.43
N LEU A 184 -15.70 10.42 -2.03
CA LEU A 184 -16.43 11.45 -2.78
C LEU A 184 -17.86 11.52 -2.28
N HIS A 185 -18.30 12.68 -1.80
CA HIS A 185 -19.69 12.93 -1.43
C HIS A 185 -20.11 14.38 -1.73
N GLY A 186 -21.30 14.58 -2.30
CA GLY A 186 -21.71 15.87 -2.79
C GLY A 186 -20.71 16.43 -3.80
N LYS A 187 -20.09 17.57 -3.46
CA LYS A 187 -19.01 18.20 -4.25
C LYS A 187 -17.63 18.01 -3.63
N ASN A 188 -17.58 17.29 -2.52
CA ASN A 188 -16.35 17.11 -1.75
C ASN A 188 -15.59 15.88 -2.23
N VAL A 189 -14.26 15.96 -2.22
CA VAL A 189 -13.35 14.86 -2.41
C VAL A 189 -12.23 14.93 -1.37
N TYR A 190 -11.84 13.79 -0.87
CA TYR A 190 -10.71 13.67 0.05
C TYR A 190 -9.97 12.34 -0.21
N GLY A 191 -8.72 12.25 0.23
CA GLY A 191 -7.94 11.02 0.24
C GLY A 191 -7.64 10.56 1.66
N ILE A 192 -7.60 9.24 1.86
CA ILE A 192 -7.01 8.63 3.05
C ILE A 192 -5.93 7.66 2.59
N PHE A 193 -4.73 7.86 3.08
CA PHE A 193 -3.63 6.92 2.96
C PHE A 193 -3.35 6.32 4.34
N PHE A 194 -3.52 5.00 4.47
CA PHE A 194 -3.29 4.26 5.70
C PHE A 194 -1.88 3.66 5.68
N ASP A 195 -0.95 4.32 6.32
CA ASP A 195 0.47 3.95 6.36
C ASP A 195 0.73 2.89 7.43
N ASN A 196 0.31 1.67 7.13
CA ASN A 196 0.52 0.49 7.97
C ASN A 196 0.81 -0.71 7.06
N SER A 197 1.92 -1.40 7.29
CA SER A 197 2.40 -2.52 6.47
C SER A 197 1.87 -3.90 6.88
N HIS A 198 1.08 -3.99 7.95
CA HIS A 198 0.37 -5.22 8.28
C HIS A 198 -0.79 -5.43 7.31
N LYS A 199 -1.38 -6.62 7.36
CA LYS A 199 -2.60 -6.91 6.62
C LYS A 199 -3.70 -5.96 7.04
N THR A 200 -4.28 -5.25 6.07
CA THR A 200 -5.32 -4.24 6.31
C THR A 200 -6.64 -4.63 5.66
N THR A 201 -7.72 -4.20 6.27
CA THR A 201 -9.08 -4.38 5.75
C THR A 201 -9.79 -3.03 5.65
N PHE A 202 -10.48 -2.81 4.54
CA PHE A 202 -11.30 -1.62 4.28
C PHE A 202 -12.74 -2.05 4.03
N SER A 203 -13.68 -1.53 4.81
CA SER A 203 -15.12 -1.75 4.62
C SER A 203 -15.82 -0.44 4.29
N PHE A 204 -16.46 -0.38 3.16
CA PHE A 204 -17.16 0.81 2.68
C PHE A 204 -18.68 0.65 2.82
N GLY A 205 -19.13 0.38 4.05
CA GLY A 205 -20.55 0.20 4.34
C GLY A 205 -21.11 -1.16 3.93
N CYS A 206 -20.29 -2.22 3.92
CA CYS A 206 -20.71 -3.57 3.56
C CYS A 206 -21.73 -4.14 4.55
N SER A 207 -21.52 -3.93 5.85
CA SER A 207 -22.39 -4.48 6.90
C SER A 207 -23.56 -3.56 7.25
N ASN A 208 -23.46 -2.27 6.98
CA ASN A 208 -24.50 -1.27 7.27
C ASN A 208 -24.21 0.06 6.57
N ASN A 209 -25.19 0.98 6.57
CA ASN A 209 -25.08 2.29 5.92
C ASN A 209 -24.67 3.44 6.88
N ARG A 210 -24.26 3.13 8.11
CA ARG A 210 -23.90 4.15 9.10
C ARG A 210 -22.45 4.54 9.05
N PHE A 211 -21.56 3.55 8.86
CA PHE A 211 -20.12 3.77 8.88
C PHE A 211 -19.35 2.97 7.81
N SER A 212 -18.23 3.49 7.42
CA SER A 212 -17.10 2.76 6.83
C SER A 212 -16.01 2.58 7.87
N TYR A 213 -15.07 1.65 7.65
CA TYR A 213 -13.91 1.50 8.52
C TYR A 213 -12.70 1.03 7.74
N PHE A 214 -11.53 1.31 8.31
CA PHE A 214 -10.28 0.68 7.93
C PHE A 214 -9.54 0.20 9.18
N GLN A 215 -8.89 -0.96 9.05
CA GLN A 215 -8.24 -1.64 10.16
C GLN A 215 -6.94 -2.30 9.71
N ALA A 216 -6.04 -2.54 10.68
CA ALA A 216 -4.85 -3.37 10.54
C ALA A 216 -4.83 -4.44 11.62
N GLU A 217 -4.28 -5.62 11.31
CA GLU A 217 -4.17 -6.73 12.28
C GLU A 217 -3.21 -6.40 13.43
N ASP A 218 -2.29 -5.45 13.24
CA ASP A 218 -1.34 -4.99 14.26
C ASP A 218 -0.80 -3.60 13.94
N GLY A 219 0.02 -3.04 14.84
CA GLY A 219 0.65 -1.74 14.71
C GLY A 219 -0.23 -0.57 15.12
N GLU A 220 0.20 0.63 14.80
CA GLU A 220 -0.51 1.86 15.12
C GLU A 220 -1.56 2.22 14.06
N MET A 221 -2.56 3.00 14.44
CA MET A 221 -3.43 3.68 13.48
C MET A 221 -2.70 4.90 12.95
N ASN A 222 -2.01 4.74 11.82
CA ASN A 222 -1.22 5.79 11.18
C ASN A 222 -1.80 6.09 9.80
N TYR A 223 -2.49 7.22 9.65
CA TYR A 223 -3.06 7.60 8.37
C TYR A 223 -2.88 9.08 8.05
N TYR A 224 -2.84 9.38 6.76
CA TYR A 224 -2.81 10.73 6.23
C TYR A 224 -4.18 11.07 5.66
N PHE A 225 -4.72 12.21 6.07
CA PHE A 225 -5.86 12.83 5.43
C PHE A 225 -5.35 13.83 4.39
N ILE A 226 -5.81 13.68 3.16
CA ILE A 226 -5.35 14.45 2.01
C ILE A 226 -6.53 15.22 1.44
N HIS A 227 -6.43 16.55 1.40
CA HIS A 227 -7.42 17.44 0.85
C HIS A 227 -7.05 17.87 -0.57
N GLY A 228 -8.06 18.16 -1.37
CA GLY A 228 -7.96 18.78 -2.68
C GLY A 228 -9.34 19.09 -3.23
N ASN A 229 -9.41 19.97 -4.22
CA ASN A 229 -10.67 20.36 -4.86
C ASN A 229 -11.09 19.44 -6.01
N SER A 230 -10.31 18.41 -6.29
CA SER A 230 -10.55 17.42 -7.36
C SER A 230 -9.79 16.13 -7.10
N PRO A 231 -10.21 14.99 -7.70
CA PRO A 231 -9.44 13.75 -7.65
C PRO A 231 -8.00 13.91 -8.14
N ALA A 232 -7.77 14.70 -9.18
CA ALA A 232 -6.43 14.97 -9.69
C ALA A 232 -5.54 15.67 -8.65
N LYS A 233 -6.08 16.63 -7.89
CA LYS A 233 -5.34 17.32 -6.82
C LYS A 233 -5.05 16.40 -5.64
N ILE A 234 -5.95 15.48 -5.32
CA ILE A 234 -5.71 14.44 -4.30
C ILE A 234 -4.55 13.53 -4.72
N ILE A 235 -4.52 13.08 -5.99
CA ILE A 235 -3.43 12.24 -6.53
C ILE A 235 -2.12 13.02 -6.54
N GLU A 236 -2.12 14.29 -6.95
CA GLU A 236 -0.95 15.16 -6.92
C GLU A 236 -0.35 15.25 -5.50
N ASN A 237 -1.19 15.48 -4.50
CA ASN A 237 -0.78 15.57 -3.09
C ASN A 237 -0.33 14.20 -2.53
N TYR A 238 -1.04 13.12 -2.89
CA TYR A 238 -0.64 11.76 -2.51
C TYR A 238 0.73 11.39 -3.10
N THR A 239 0.94 11.66 -4.40
CA THR A 239 2.22 11.34 -5.05
C THR A 239 3.34 12.32 -4.69
N TRP A 240 3.04 13.53 -4.20
CA TRP A 240 4.02 14.37 -3.52
C TRP A 240 4.49 13.68 -2.23
N LEU A 241 3.57 13.19 -1.41
CA LEU A 241 3.86 12.55 -0.13
C LEU A 241 4.66 11.24 -0.28
N THR A 242 4.30 10.41 -1.29
CA THR A 242 4.81 9.04 -1.44
C THR A 242 5.85 8.89 -2.56
N GLY A 243 6.14 9.96 -3.29
CA GLY A 243 7.01 9.93 -4.46
C GLY A 243 6.27 9.75 -5.78
N ARG A 244 6.87 10.28 -6.83
CA ARG A 244 6.38 10.16 -8.20
C ARG A 244 7.23 9.19 -8.97
N ILE A 245 6.61 8.36 -9.79
CA ILE A 245 7.33 7.44 -10.68
C ILE A 245 8.10 8.25 -11.74
N GLU A 246 9.24 7.73 -12.16
CA GLU A 246 9.93 8.24 -13.33
C GLU A 246 9.08 8.03 -14.59
N MET A 247 9.24 8.94 -15.56
CA MET A 247 8.55 8.81 -16.85
C MET A 247 9.02 7.53 -17.54
N PRO A 248 8.13 6.56 -17.82
CA PRO A 248 8.54 5.33 -18.48
C PRO A 248 8.95 5.62 -19.95
N PRO A 249 9.92 4.87 -20.49
CA PRO A 249 10.31 5.03 -21.89
C PRO A 249 9.15 4.64 -22.82
N LEU A 250 9.02 5.33 -23.96
CA LEU A 250 7.90 5.16 -24.88
C LEU A 250 7.65 3.69 -25.30
N TRP A 251 8.69 2.91 -25.51
CA TRP A 251 8.59 1.50 -25.89
C TRP A 251 7.90 0.64 -24.84
N SER A 252 7.97 1.00 -23.56
CA SER A 252 7.31 0.26 -22.48
C SER A 252 5.79 0.48 -22.40
N LEU A 253 5.27 1.44 -23.16
CA LEU A 253 3.85 1.73 -23.30
C LEU A 253 3.22 1.06 -24.53
N GLY A 254 4.04 0.40 -25.37
CA GLY A 254 3.59 -0.36 -26.53
C GLY A 254 3.13 -1.77 -26.19
N PHE A 255 2.81 -2.55 -27.22
CA PHE A 255 2.39 -3.93 -27.04
C PHE A 255 3.55 -4.82 -26.57
N GLN A 256 3.32 -5.54 -25.48
CA GLN A 256 4.28 -6.42 -24.84
C GLN A 256 3.74 -7.85 -24.83
N GLN A 257 4.44 -8.76 -25.51
CA GLN A 257 4.02 -10.15 -25.63
C GLN A 257 4.72 -11.04 -24.60
N CYS A 258 3.93 -11.70 -23.79
CA CYS A 258 4.36 -12.71 -22.84
C CYS A 258 3.54 -13.99 -22.99
N ARG A 259 4.13 -15.13 -22.71
CA ARG A 259 3.44 -16.40 -22.50
C ARG A 259 4.33 -17.35 -21.70
N TYR A 260 3.73 -18.39 -21.15
CA TYR A 260 4.39 -19.54 -20.52
C TYR A 260 4.56 -20.66 -21.58
N SER A 261 5.67 -20.87 -22.30
CA SER A 261 6.87 -20.05 -22.35
C SER A 261 7.40 -20.11 -23.79
N TYR A 262 8.20 -19.16 -24.25
CA TYR A 262 8.91 -19.25 -25.52
C TYR A 262 10.28 -19.89 -25.28
N TYR A 263 10.48 -21.14 -25.70
CA TYR A 263 11.74 -21.86 -25.70
C TYR A 263 11.70 -23.07 -26.64
N PRO A 264 12.83 -23.49 -27.26
CA PRO A 264 14.14 -22.85 -27.18
C PRO A 264 14.19 -21.49 -27.89
N PHE A 265 15.37 -20.87 -27.98
CA PHE A 265 15.54 -19.51 -28.53
C PHE A 265 14.95 -19.32 -29.94
N GLN A 266 14.88 -20.38 -30.76
CA GLN A 266 14.23 -20.36 -32.08
C GLN A 266 12.76 -19.94 -32.00
N GLU A 267 12.04 -20.37 -30.97
CA GLU A 267 10.62 -20.01 -30.78
C GLU A 267 10.47 -18.51 -30.48
N VAL A 268 11.43 -17.94 -29.74
CA VAL A 268 11.47 -16.49 -29.50
C VAL A 268 11.66 -15.72 -30.82
N LEU A 269 12.62 -16.15 -31.64
CA LEU A 269 12.85 -15.56 -32.96
C LEU A 269 11.68 -15.72 -33.91
N ASN A 270 11.05 -16.90 -33.90
CA ASN A 270 9.86 -17.17 -34.73
C ASN A 270 8.69 -16.25 -34.34
N ALA A 271 8.45 -16.04 -33.05
CA ALA A 271 7.47 -15.09 -32.57
C ALA A 271 7.76 -13.67 -33.06
N ALA A 272 9.01 -13.20 -32.88
CA ALA A 272 9.43 -11.87 -33.32
C ALA A 272 9.25 -11.68 -34.84
N ARG A 273 9.72 -12.63 -35.66
CA ARG A 273 9.59 -12.61 -37.11
C ARG A 273 8.13 -12.58 -37.53
N THR A 274 7.27 -13.41 -36.89
CA THR A 274 5.84 -13.47 -37.19
C THR A 274 5.13 -12.14 -36.95
N PHE A 275 5.45 -11.41 -35.88
CA PHE A 275 4.95 -10.06 -35.66
C PHE A 275 5.32 -9.10 -36.80
N ARG A 276 6.57 -9.17 -37.29
CA ARG A 276 7.05 -8.29 -38.39
C ARG A 276 6.43 -8.68 -39.71
N GLU A 277 6.38 -9.99 -40.06
CA GLU A 277 5.78 -10.51 -41.29
C GLU A 277 4.29 -10.17 -41.41
N LYS A 278 3.57 -10.22 -40.30
CA LYS A 278 2.15 -9.87 -40.22
C LYS A 278 1.86 -8.40 -40.05
N ASN A 279 2.90 -7.56 -39.97
CA ASN A 279 2.80 -6.12 -39.70
C ASN A 279 2.01 -5.80 -38.40
N ILE A 280 2.14 -6.64 -37.37
CA ILE A 280 1.52 -6.40 -36.07
C ILE A 280 2.51 -5.60 -35.21
N PRO A 281 2.15 -4.39 -34.75
CA PRO A 281 3.00 -3.63 -33.86
C PRO A 281 3.24 -4.36 -32.53
N ALA A 282 4.51 -4.48 -32.14
CA ALA A 282 4.91 -5.06 -30.87
C ALA A 282 6.31 -4.54 -30.51
N ASP A 283 6.52 -4.20 -29.26
CA ASP A 283 7.72 -3.55 -28.77
C ASP A 283 8.55 -4.45 -27.85
N VAL A 284 7.93 -5.36 -27.13
CA VAL A 284 8.58 -6.19 -26.10
C VAL A 284 8.23 -7.65 -26.24
N LEU A 285 9.22 -8.52 -26.06
CA LEU A 285 9.05 -9.95 -25.83
C LEU A 285 9.56 -10.32 -24.45
N TYR A 286 8.79 -11.12 -23.71
CA TYR A 286 9.15 -11.65 -22.39
C TYR A 286 9.68 -13.07 -22.50
N LEU A 287 10.77 -13.35 -21.78
CA LEU A 287 11.25 -14.71 -21.55
C LEU A 287 10.80 -15.14 -20.15
N ASP A 288 9.98 -16.18 -20.11
CA ASP A 288 9.54 -16.83 -18.89
C ASP A 288 10.62 -17.76 -18.34
N ILE A 289 10.39 -18.44 -17.24
CA ILE A 289 11.37 -19.19 -16.42
C ILE A 289 12.27 -20.18 -17.19
N HIS A 290 11.86 -20.63 -18.40
CA HIS A 290 12.58 -21.68 -19.16
C HIS A 290 13.88 -21.22 -19.82
N TYR A 291 14.21 -19.92 -19.78
CA TYR A 291 15.54 -19.46 -20.19
C TYR A 291 16.62 -19.79 -19.14
N MET A 292 16.21 -19.98 -17.88
CA MET A 292 17.11 -20.24 -16.77
C MET A 292 17.58 -21.70 -16.73
N GLN A 293 18.82 -21.92 -16.31
CA GLN A 293 19.37 -23.24 -16.03
C GLN A 293 18.76 -23.80 -14.75
N ALA A 294 17.96 -24.86 -14.88
CA ALA A 294 17.23 -25.47 -13.76
C ALA A 294 16.44 -24.47 -12.90
N TYR A 295 15.87 -23.44 -13.57
CA TYR A 295 15.10 -22.33 -12.97
C TYR A 295 15.87 -21.49 -11.94
N LYS A 296 17.21 -21.56 -11.95
CA LYS A 296 18.07 -20.75 -11.09
C LYS A 296 18.19 -19.33 -11.65
N VAL A 297 17.87 -18.33 -10.88
CA VAL A 297 17.99 -16.93 -11.25
C VAL A 297 19.42 -16.56 -11.63
N PHE A 298 19.61 -15.53 -12.48
CA PHE A 298 20.92 -15.11 -12.99
C PHE A 298 21.70 -16.17 -13.77
N THR A 299 21.01 -17.14 -14.38
CA THR A 299 21.61 -18.18 -15.23
C THR A 299 20.91 -18.24 -16.58
N TRP A 300 21.63 -18.74 -17.60
CA TRP A 300 21.08 -19.11 -18.89
C TRP A 300 21.18 -20.62 -19.11
N HIS A 301 20.16 -21.20 -19.72
CA HIS A 301 20.15 -22.62 -20.07
C HIS A 301 21.00 -22.84 -21.32
N ASN A 302 22.17 -23.47 -21.17
CA ASN A 302 23.20 -23.58 -22.21
C ASN A 302 22.73 -24.23 -23.51
N GLU A 303 21.80 -25.20 -23.46
CA GLU A 303 21.29 -25.87 -24.66
C GLU A 303 20.13 -25.11 -25.32
N ARG A 304 19.23 -24.55 -24.49
CA ARG A 304 18.05 -23.85 -25.00
C ARG A 304 18.35 -22.43 -25.47
N PHE A 305 19.35 -21.81 -24.89
CA PHE A 305 19.81 -20.45 -25.15
C PHE A 305 21.35 -20.41 -25.19
N PRO A 306 21.98 -21.05 -26.21
CA PRO A 306 23.44 -21.21 -26.25
C PRO A 306 24.18 -19.88 -26.49
N ASP A 307 23.54 -18.91 -27.14
CA ASP A 307 24.06 -17.57 -27.38
C ASP A 307 23.00 -16.49 -27.03
N PRO A 308 22.82 -16.20 -25.74
CA PRO A 308 21.87 -15.16 -25.33
C PRO A 308 22.20 -13.79 -25.89
N LYS A 309 23.48 -13.45 -26.03
CA LYS A 309 23.92 -12.16 -26.56
C LYS A 309 23.51 -11.99 -28.01
N GLY A 310 23.79 -12.98 -28.86
CA GLY A 310 23.40 -12.96 -30.27
C GLY A 310 21.88 -12.92 -30.43
N LEU A 311 21.13 -13.65 -29.59
CA LEU A 311 19.67 -13.56 -29.57
C LEU A 311 19.17 -12.13 -29.28
N MET A 312 19.74 -11.47 -28.27
CA MET A 312 19.36 -10.09 -27.92
C MET A 312 19.70 -9.10 -29.04
N GLU A 313 20.83 -9.28 -29.73
CA GLU A 313 21.23 -8.45 -30.88
C GLU A 313 20.29 -8.63 -32.07
N GLU A 314 19.88 -9.87 -32.40
CA GLU A 314 18.92 -10.15 -33.45
C GLU A 314 17.53 -9.58 -33.15
N LEU A 315 17.00 -9.75 -31.93
CA LEU A 315 15.72 -9.19 -31.53
C LEU A 315 15.76 -7.65 -31.55
N LYS A 316 16.87 -7.05 -31.10
CA LYS A 316 17.08 -5.61 -31.17
C LYS A 316 17.06 -5.11 -32.62
N ALA A 317 17.69 -5.81 -33.55
CA ALA A 317 17.70 -5.46 -34.98
C ALA A 317 16.28 -5.50 -35.58
N MET A 318 15.40 -6.36 -35.10
CA MET A 318 13.97 -6.39 -35.44
C MET A 318 13.13 -5.36 -34.66
N GLY A 319 13.74 -4.51 -33.82
CA GLY A 319 13.06 -3.47 -33.06
C GLY A 319 12.37 -3.94 -31.77
N PHE A 320 12.72 -5.12 -31.28
CA PHE A 320 12.20 -5.60 -30.00
C PHE A 320 13.13 -5.27 -28.83
N LYS A 321 12.52 -4.96 -27.69
CA LYS A 321 13.14 -5.05 -26.36
C LYS A 321 12.84 -6.43 -25.78
N VAL A 322 13.71 -6.92 -24.90
CA VAL A 322 13.52 -8.18 -24.20
C VAL A 322 13.48 -7.92 -22.71
N VAL A 323 12.53 -8.52 -22.07
CA VAL A 323 12.41 -8.55 -20.60
C VAL A 323 12.45 -10.01 -20.18
N VAL A 324 13.23 -10.33 -19.18
CA VAL A 324 13.26 -11.67 -18.58
C VAL A 324 12.56 -11.65 -17.24
N ILE A 325 11.82 -12.71 -16.93
CA ILE A 325 11.28 -12.89 -15.60
C ILE A 325 12.44 -13.18 -14.63
N LEU A 326 12.37 -12.63 -13.44
CA LEU A 326 13.30 -12.88 -12.37
C LEU A 326 12.51 -13.15 -11.08
N ASP A 327 12.32 -14.42 -10.77
CA ASP A 327 11.68 -14.82 -9.53
C ASP A 327 12.62 -14.57 -8.34
N PRO A 328 12.13 -14.07 -7.20
CA PRO A 328 12.99 -13.68 -6.08
C PRO A 328 13.53 -14.87 -5.26
N GLY A 329 13.15 -16.10 -5.57
CA GLY A 329 13.62 -17.30 -4.89
C GLY A 329 15.00 -17.76 -5.39
N VAL A 330 16.03 -17.63 -4.56
CA VAL A 330 17.37 -18.11 -4.85
C VAL A 330 17.52 -19.56 -4.40
N LYS A 331 17.77 -20.49 -5.35
CA LYS A 331 17.92 -21.92 -5.02
C LYS A 331 19.03 -22.15 -3.99
N LYS A 332 18.70 -22.87 -2.92
CA LYS A 332 19.66 -23.33 -1.92
C LYS A 332 20.50 -24.50 -2.46
N GLU A 333 21.63 -24.16 -3.07
CA GLU A 333 22.51 -25.15 -3.72
C GLU A 333 23.98 -24.73 -3.58
N VAL A 334 24.79 -25.63 -3.02
CA VAL A 334 26.24 -25.42 -2.88
C VAL A 334 26.88 -25.29 -4.26
N GLY A 335 27.77 -24.31 -4.43
CA GLY A 335 28.41 -23.99 -5.70
C GLY A 335 27.57 -23.14 -6.65
N TYR A 336 26.36 -22.77 -6.27
CA TYR A 336 25.56 -21.81 -7.02
C TYR A 336 25.92 -20.37 -6.59
N HIS A 337 26.52 -19.62 -7.50
CA HIS A 337 27.12 -18.31 -7.20
C HIS A 337 26.19 -17.34 -6.48
N ALA A 338 24.92 -17.22 -6.91
CA ALA A 338 23.97 -16.29 -6.28
C ALA A 338 23.60 -16.71 -4.84
N TYR A 339 23.54 -18.02 -4.56
CA TYR A 339 23.32 -18.52 -3.20
C TYR A 339 24.54 -18.28 -2.30
N GLU A 340 25.74 -18.60 -2.79
CA GLU A 340 26.98 -18.42 -2.01
C GLU A 340 27.23 -16.93 -1.69
N GLU A 341 27.08 -16.05 -2.69
CA GLU A 341 27.23 -14.62 -2.50
C GLU A 341 26.14 -14.01 -1.58
N GLY A 342 24.90 -14.45 -1.75
CA GLY A 342 23.80 -14.00 -0.90
C GLY A 342 24.01 -14.40 0.57
N LYS A 343 24.53 -15.60 0.80
CA LYS A 343 24.87 -16.09 2.14
C LYS A 343 26.06 -15.34 2.76
N GLU A 344 27.11 -15.12 1.96
CA GLU A 344 28.30 -14.38 2.42
C GLU A 344 27.94 -12.94 2.84
N LYS A 345 27.00 -12.31 2.13
CA LYS A 345 26.57 -10.92 2.36
C LYS A 345 25.37 -10.78 3.29
N ASP A 346 24.86 -11.87 3.85
CA ASP A 346 23.65 -11.88 4.73
C ASP A 346 22.43 -11.18 4.09
N LEU A 347 22.12 -11.56 2.83
CA LEU A 347 21.04 -10.94 2.05
C LEU A 347 19.71 -11.71 2.09
N PHE A 348 19.68 -12.89 2.69
CA PHE A 348 18.48 -13.70 2.76
C PHE A 348 17.57 -13.30 3.92
N VAL A 349 16.27 -13.50 3.74
CA VAL A 349 15.28 -13.27 4.79
C VAL A 349 15.46 -14.31 5.89
N SER A 350 15.47 -13.87 7.13
CA SER A 350 15.61 -14.73 8.31
C SER A 350 14.40 -14.60 9.23
N TYR A 351 14.13 -15.65 9.98
CA TYR A 351 13.21 -15.60 11.11
C TYR A 351 13.77 -14.74 12.26
N PRO A 352 12.93 -14.27 13.20
CA PRO A 352 13.38 -13.48 14.35
C PRO A 352 14.44 -14.16 15.25
N ASP A 353 14.53 -15.49 15.22
CA ASP A 353 15.53 -16.29 15.92
C ASP A 353 16.86 -16.42 15.15
N GLY A 354 16.94 -15.84 13.93
CA GLY A 354 18.11 -15.86 13.06
C GLY A 354 18.20 -17.07 12.13
N GLU A 355 17.22 -17.99 12.15
CA GLU A 355 17.17 -19.06 11.16
C GLU A 355 16.80 -18.52 9.78
N GLU A 356 17.49 -19.01 8.73
CA GLU A 356 17.23 -18.64 7.33
C GLU A 356 15.83 -19.07 6.91
N TYR A 357 15.04 -18.14 6.36
CA TYR A 357 13.73 -18.48 5.78
C TYR A 357 13.92 -19.29 4.50
N ASN A 358 13.32 -20.46 4.43
CA ASN A 358 13.36 -21.32 3.26
C ASN A 358 11.94 -21.68 2.81
N GLY A 359 11.71 -21.59 1.50
CA GLY A 359 10.46 -21.98 0.87
C GLY A 359 10.69 -22.86 -0.36
N GLN A 360 9.63 -23.50 -0.84
CA GLN A 360 9.71 -24.31 -2.05
C GLN A 360 9.08 -23.53 -3.21
N VAL A 361 9.90 -23.21 -4.23
CA VAL A 361 9.50 -22.52 -5.45
C VAL A 361 9.99 -23.29 -6.68
N TRP A 362 9.99 -22.71 -7.88
CA TRP A 362 10.29 -23.40 -9.13
C TRP A 362 11.64 -24.14 -9.16
N PRO A 363 12.76 -23.60 -8.64
CA PRO A 363 14.03 -24.33 -8.59
C PRO A 363 14.12 -25.38 -7.46
N GLY A 364 13.15 -25.45 -6.57
CA GLY A 364 13.15 -26.28 -5.36
C GLY A 364 13.24 -25.45 -4.08
N TRP A 365 13.98 -25.93 -3.09
CA TRP A 365 14.24 -25.18 -1.87
C TRP A 365 15.08 -23.93 -2.13
N SER A 366 14.59 -22.81 -1.70
CA SER A 366 15.15 -21.47 -1.92
C SER A 366 15.07 -20.64 -0.65
#